data_9b8012a4ff462ea006bdfa700dadf2dd
#
_entry.id   9b8012a4ff462ea006bdfa700dadf2dd
#
_cell.length_a   1.000
_cell.length_b   1.000
_cell.length_c   1.000
_cell.angle_alpha   90.00
_cell.angle_beta   90.00
_cell.angle_gamma   90.00
#
_symmetry.space_group_name_H-M   'P 1'
#
loop_
_entity.id
_entity.type
_entity.pdbx_description
1 polymer ?
#
loop_
_entity_poly.entity_id
_entity_poly.type
_entity_poly.pdbx_seq_one_letter_code
_entity_poly.pdbx_strand_id
1 'polypeptide(L)'
;MKPNENMLPKIYLNEKRIRVSKRDKLIDCLIGTGFPFKANADIETYTEMFKTIALNTAGIRRPGAAALDLANVAAGRLDGFWEIGLSPWDMAAGALLIKEAGGLVGDLEGEDQYLETGKIIAGNPKIFAQMLSALRPHSKKLT
;
A
#
# COMPACT_ATOMS: atom_id res chain seq x y z
N MET A 1 14.08 -17.54 -18.38
CA MET A 1 14.69 -16.37 -19.05
C MET A 1 14.20 -15.11 -18.38
N LYS A 2 15.13 -14.28 -17.91
CA LYS A 2 14.73 -12.99 -17.32
C LYS A 2 14.30 -12.07 -18.46
N PRO A 3 13.14 -11.37 -18.33
CA PRO A 3 12.77 -10.38 -19.32
C PRO A 3 13.82 -9.28 -19.39
N ASN A 4 14.08 -8.80 -20.61
CA ASN A 4 14.92 -7.63 -20.80
C ASN A 4 14.23 -6.42 -20.17
N GLU A 5 14.97 -5.58 -19.45
CA GLU A 5 14.41 -4.36 -18.85
C GLU A 5 13.68 -3.48 -19.86
N ASN A 6 14.12 -3.47 -21.11
CA ASN A 6 13.49 -2.69 -22.16
C ASN A 6 12.13 -3.25 -22.61
N MET A 7 11.80 -4.48 -22.20
CA MET A 7 10.55 -5.15 -22.53
C MET A 7 9.52 -5.08 -21.41
N LEU A 8 9.93 -4.60 -20.22
CA LEU A 8 8.99 -4.44 -19.09
C LEU A 8 8.09 -3.23 -19.30
N PRO A 9 6.81 -3.32 -18.92
CA PRO A 9 5.93 -2.16 -18.91
C PRO A 9 6.54 -1.02 -18.08
N LYS A 10 6.40 0.20 -18.59
CA LYS A 10 6.94 1.41 -17.95
C LYS A 10 5.82 2.42 -17.80
N ILE A 11 5.79 3.09 -16.65
CA ILE A 11 4.81 4.13 -16.36
C ILE A 11 5.52 5.48 -16.36
N TYR A 12 4.86 6.46 -16.95
CA TYR A 12 5.39 7.82 -17.07
C TYR A 12 4.41 8.82 -16.51
N LEU A 13 4.95 9.85 -15.86
CA LEU A 13 4.21 11.04 -15.44
C LEU A 13 4.96 12.26 -15.98
N ASN A 14 4.26 13.08 -16.81
CA ASN A 14 4.88 14.24 -17.45
C ASN A 14 6.18 13.86 -18.19
N GLU A 15 6.12 12.79 -18.97
CA GLU A 15 7.24 12.27 -19.78
C GLU A 15 8.40 11.69 -18.98
N LYS A 16 8.28 11.63 -17.64
CA LYS A 16 9.27 10.99 -16.77
C LYS A 16 8.76 9.65 -16.28
N ARG A 17 9.62 8.63 -16.34
CA ARG A 17 9.30 7.32 -15.79
C ARG A 17 9.12 7.42 -14.27
N ILE A 18 7.99 6.94 -13.76
CA ILE A 18 7.74 6.89 -12.32
C ILE A 18 8.23 5.57 -11.74
N ARG A 19 8.68 5.65 -10.51
CA ARG A 19 9.12 4.49 -9.72
C ARG A 19 8.69 4.68 -8.28
N VAL A 20 8.48 3.57 -7.56
CA VAL A 20 8.26 3.61 -6.13
C VAL A 20 9.47 4.22 -5.41
N SER A 21 9.28 4.69 -4.20
CA SER A 21 10.36 5.33 -3.42
C SER A 21 11.48 4.33 -3.14
N LYS A 22 12.66 4.86 -2.81
CA LYS A 22 13.86 4.07 -2.49
C LYS A 22 14.13 4.00 -0.99
N ARG A 23 13.23 4.49 -0.14
CA ARG A 23 13.41 4.40 1.30
C ARG A 23 13.40 2.94 1.72
N ASP A 24 14.27 2.59 2.66
CA ASP A 24 14.45 1.20 3.08
C ASP A 24 14.13 0.96 4.56
N LYS A 25 13.80 2.02 5.29
CA LYS A 25 13.45 1.95 6.72
C LYS A 25 12.08 2.56 6.95
N LEU A 26 11.19 1.79 7.53
CA LEU A 26 9.82 2.24 7.80
C LEU A 26 9.79 3.51 8.65
N ILE A 27 10.71 3.66 9.60
CA ILE A 27 10.77 4.83 10.49
C ILE A 27 10.96 6.15 9.73
N ASP A 28 11.51 6.09 8.53
CA ASP A 28 11.76 7.28 7.70
C ASP A 28 10.64 7.55 6.70
N CYS A 29 9.60 6.72 6.70
CA CYS A 29 8.60 6.70 5.63
C CYS A 29 7.38 7.54 5.93
N LEU A 30 6.77 8.04 4.86
CA LEU A 30 5.46 8.66 4.85
C LEU A 30 4.47 7.64 4.29
N ILE A 31 3.49 7.24 5.11
CA ILE A 31 2.54 6.17 4.78
C ILE A 31 1.14 6.77 4.63
N GLY A 32 0.47 6.38 3.54
CA GLY A 32 -0.93 6.73 3.32
C GLY A 32 -1.88 5.69 3.89
N THR A 33 -3.07 6.12 4.27
CA THR A 33 -4.13 5.24 4.77
C THR A 33 -5.50 5.87 4.55
N GLY A 34 -6.55 5.09 4.76
CA GLY A 34 -7.92 5.57 4.81
C GLY A 34 -8.66 4.92 5.98
N PHE A 35 -9.70 5.58 6.45
CA PHE A 35 -10.50 5.07 7.57
C PHE A 35 -11.63 4.16 7.04
N PRO A 36 -11.97 3.07 7.76
CA PRO A 36 -13.12 2.26 7.40
C PRO A 36 -14.41 3.00 7.81
N PHE A 37 -15.24 3.34 6.81
CA PHE A 37 -16.48 4.10 7.04
C PHE A 37 -17.73 3.24 7.10
N LYS A 38 -17.64 1.94 6.84
CA LYS A 38 -18.80 1.06 6.84
C LYS A 38 -19.27 0.79 8.26
N ALA A 39 -20.58 0.69 8.46
CA ALA A 39 -21.21 0.57 9.78
C ALA A 39 -20.74 -0.62 10.60
N ASN A 40 -20.30 -1.70 9.93
CA ASN A 40 -19.79 -2.91 10.57
C ASN A 40 -18.28 -3.07 10.45
N ALA A 41 -17.57 -1.97 10.17
CA ALA A 41 -16.11 -1.98 10.10
C ALA A 41 -15.51 -2.12 11.51
N ASP A 42 -14.41 -2.85 11.61
CA ASP A 42 -13.69 -3.03 12.86
C ASP A 42 -12.78 -1.83 13.14
N ILE A 43 -13.36 -0.81 13.72
CA ILE A 43 -12.67 0.45 14.08
C ILE A 43 -11.57 0.20 15.11
N GLU A 44 -11.81 -0.69 16.06
CA GLU A 44 -10.83 -0.97 17.13
C GLU A 44 -9.56 -1.59 16.55
N THR A 45 -9.71 -2.60 15.69
CA THR A 45 -8.57 -3.23 15.02
C THR A 45 -7.84 -2.23 14.12
N TYR A 46 -8.58 -1.43 13.37
CA TYR A 46 -7.98 -0.39 12.54
C TYR A 46 -7.19 0.62 13.38
N THR A 47 -7.72 1.04 14.52
CA THR A 47 -7.04 1.98 15.42
C THR A 47 -5.73 1.39 15.95
N GLU A 48 -5.70 0.10 16.27
CA GLU A 48 -4.47 -0.58 16.69
C GLU A 48 -3.44 -0.64 15.56
N MET A 49 -3.89 -0.93 14.33
CA MET A 49 -3.03 -0.89 13.14
C MET A 49 -2.45 0.52 12.93
N PHE A 50 -3.31 1.54 13.01
CA PHE A 50 -2.91 2.94 12.88
C PHE A 50 -1.83 3.29 13.91
N LYS A 51 -2.06 2.93 15.17
CA LYS A 51 -1.11 3.18 16.26
C LYS A 51 0.24 2.52 15.98
N THR A 52 0.22 1.25 15.55
CA THR A 52 1.44 0.51 15.23
C THR A 52 2.24 1.18 14.13
N ILE A 53 1.59 1.58 13.05
CA ILE A 53 2.25 2.26 11.93
C ILE A 53 2.72 3.66 12.35
N ALA A 54 1.88 4.42 13.06
CA ALA A 54 2.23 5.78 13.49
C ALA A 54 3.48 5.82 14.37
N LEU A 55 3.63 4.85 15.26
CA LEU A 55 4.79 4.78 16.16
C LEU A 55 6.08 4.35 15.46
N ASN A 56 5.99 3.81 14.24
CA ASN A 56 7.12 3.22 13.52
C ASN A 56 7.41 3.92 12.19
N THR A 57 6.83 5.10 11.95
CA THR A 57 7.02 5.84 10.69
C THR A 57 7.33 7.31 10.99
N ALA A 58 7.74 8.04 9.94
CA ALA A 58 7.93 9.49 10.04
C ALA A 58 6.60 10.23 10.04
N GLY A 59 5.57 9.65 9.43
CA GLY A 59 4.25 10.26 9.43
C GLY A 59 3.23 9.47 8.63
N ILE A 60 1.96 9.77 8.90
CA ILE A 60 0.83 9.18 8.19
C ILE A 60 0.04 10.29 7.53
N ARG A 61 -0.48 10.01 6.34
CA ARG A 61 -1.40 10.88 5.61
C ARG A 61 -2.69 10.13 5.32
N ARG A 62 -3.80 10.86 5.41
CA ARG A 62 -5.12 10.31 5.10
C ARG A 62 -5.80 11.23 4.10
N PRO A 63 -5.43 11.15 2.80
CA PRO A 63 -6.01 12.05 1.78
C PRO A 63 -7.48 11.77 1.46
N GLY A 64 -7.96 10.55 1.67
CA GLY A 64 -9.36 10.21 1.48
C GLY A 64 -9.72 9.70 0.08
N ALA A 65 -8.73 9.30 -0.72
CA ALA A 65 -8.94 8.76 -2.06
C ALA A 65 -7.92 7.65 -2.34
N ALA A 66 -8.32 6.39 -2.12
CA ALA A 66 -7.44 5.23 -2.23
C ALA A 66 -6.75 5.14 -3.60
N ALA A 67 -7.49 5.38 -4.68
CA ALA A 67 -6.93 5.32 -6.03
C ALA A 67 -5.77 6.31 -6.21
N LEU A 68 -5.93 7.54 -5.70
CA LEU A 68 -4.87 8.55 -5.74
C LEU A 68 -3.72 8.20 -4.82
N ASP A 69 -3.99 7.62 -3.65
CA ASP A 69 -2.96 7.21 -2.71
C ASP A 69 -2.07 6.12 -3.31
N LEU A 70 -2.67 5.14 -3.98
CA LEU A 70 -1.93 4.09 -4.67
C LEU A 70 -1.09 4.67 -5.81
N ALA A 71 -1.64 5.62 -6.58
CA ALA A 71 -0.89 6.31 -7.63
C ALA A 71 0.29 7.10 -7.04
N ASN A 72 0.13 7.71 -5.87
CA ASN A 72 1.21 8.42 -5.18
C ASN A 72 2.29 7.47 -4.67
N VAL A 73 1.94 6.25 -4.26
CA VAL A 73 2.94 5.22 -3.95
C VAL A 73 3.73 4.85 -5.20
N ALA A 74 3.04 4.62 -6.31
CA ALA A 74 3.69 4.31 -7.59
C ALA A 74 4.66 5.41 -8.03
N ALA A 75 4.32 6.67 -7.79
CA ALA A 75 5.13 7.83 -8.15
C ALA A 75 6.23 8.16 -7.12
N GLY A 76 6.31 7.42 -6.01
CA GLY A 76 7.30 7.67 -4.97
C GLY A 76 7.00 8.86 -4.07
N ARG A 77 5.79 9.42 -4.13
CA ARG A 77 5.37 10.54 -3.28
C ARG A 77 4.89 10.09 -1.90
N LEU A 78 4.40 8.86 -1.80
CA LEU A 78 4.20 8.11 -0.56
C LEU A 78 5.11 6.91 -0.61
N ASP A 79 5.59 6.47 0.54
CA ASP A 79 6.47 5.31 0.61
C ASP A 79 5.69 4.01 0.72
N GLY A 80 4.47 4.06 1.23
CA GLY A 80 3.58 2.92 1.35
C GLY A 80 2.14 3.36 1.62
N PHE A 81 1.26 2.38 1.64
CA PHE A 81 -0.17 2.59 1.85
C PHE A 81 -0.80 1.32 2.40
N TRP A 82 -1.77 1.47 3.28
CA TRP A 82 -2.65 0.36 3.66
C TRP A 82 -4.06 0.88 3.89
N GLU A 83 -5.03 0.03 3.60
CA GLU A 83 -6.44 0.31 3.91
C GLU A 83 -7.22 -1.00 3.98
N ILE A 84 -8.30 -1.00 4.75
CA ILE A 84 -9.24 -2.12 4.85
C ILE A 84 -10.63 -1.64 4.42
N GLY A 85 -11.43 -2.55 3.83
CA GLY A 85 -12.79 -2.23 3.43
C GLY A 85 -12.92 -1.56 2.06
N LEU A 86 -11.95 -1.77 1.16
CA LEU A 86 -12.00 -1.22 -0.19
C LEU A 86 -12.74 -2.15 -1.14
N SER A 87 -13.29 -1.57 -2.20
CA SER A 87 -13.87 -2.32 -3.32
C SER A 87 -12.80 -2.57 -4.38
N PRO A 88 -12.95 -3.62 -5.23
CA PRO A 88 -11.94 -3.92 -6.26
C PRO A 88 -11.62 -2.75 -7.17
N TRP A 89 -12.62 -1.94 -7.55
CA TRP A 89 -12.41 -0.80 -8.43
C TRP A 89 -11.60 0.34 -7.78
N ASP A 90 -11.51 0.37 -6.43
CA ASP A 90 -10.66 1.33 -5.74
C ASP A 90 -9.18 0.98 -5.85
N MET A 91 -8.87 -0.29 -6.13
CA MET A 91 -7.51 -0.84 -6.01
C MET A 91 -6.89 -1.30 -7.32
N ALA A 92 -7.72 -1.77 -8.27
CA ALA A 92 -7.20 -2.50 -9.43
C ALA A 92 -6.19 -1.71 -10.27
N ALA A 93 -6.54 -0.48 -10.65
CA ALA A 93 -5.65 0.35 -11.46
C ALA A 93 -4.40 0.77 -10.68
N GLY A 94 -4.56 1.16 -9.42
CA GLY A 94 -3.44 1.56 -8.58
C GLY A 94 -2.47 0.43 -8.31
N ALA A 95 -2.99 -0.78 -8.09
CA ALA A 95 -2.14 -1.96 -7.90
C ALA A 95 -1.28 -2.24 -9.14
N LEU A 96 -1.86 -2.12 -10.33
CA LEU A 96 -1.11 -2.29 -11.58
C LEU A 96 -0.02 -1.23 -11.70
N LEU A 97 -0.33 0.04 -11.41
CA LEU A 97 0.65 1.13 -11.45
C LEU A 97 1.83 0.85 -10.52
N ILE A 98 1.57 0.40 -9.30
CA ILE A 98 2.62 0.11 -8.32
C ILE A 98 3.51 -1.03 -8.79
N LYS A 99 2.93 -2.12 -9.29
CA LYS A 99 3.70 -3.26 -9.81
C LYS A 99 4.60 -2.84 -10.96
N GLU A 100 4.08 -2.05 -11.90
CA GLU A 100 4.87 -1.55 -13.03
C GLU A 100 5.93 -0.54 -12.61
N ALA A 101 5.73 0.16 -11.49
CA ALA A 101 6.70 1.09 -10.93
C ALA A 101 7.73 0.40 -10.01
N GLY A 102 7.71 -0.92 -9.92
CA GLY A 102 8.68 -1.70 -9.16
C GLY A 102 8.30 -1.98 -7.71
N GLY A 103 7.05 -1.71 -7.34
CA GLY A 103 6.54 -1.96 -5.99
C GLY A 103 5.86 -3.31 -5.85
N LEU A 104 5.43 -3.59 -4.62
CA LEU A 104 4.65 -4.77 -4.26
C LEU A 104 3.28 -4.36 -3.73
N VAL A 105 2.31 -5.19 -4.01
CA VAL A 105 0.94 -5.06 -3.51
C VAL A 105 0.50 -6.41 -2.98
N GLY A 106 -0.13 -6.43 -1.83
CA GLY A 106 -0.65 -7.66 -1.25
C GLY A 106 -1.75 -7.40 -0.24
N ASP A 107 -2.31 -8.48 0.30
CA ASP A 107 -3.27 -8.41 1.40
C ASP A 107 -2.55 -8.45 2.75
N LEU A 108 -3.30 -8.50 3.84
CA LEU A 108 -2.74 -8.51 5.20
C LEU A 108 -2.04 -9.83 5.57
N GLU A 109 -2.16 -10.86 4.72
CA GLU A 109 -1.43 -12.12 4.88
C GLU A 109 -0.20 -12.21 3.96
N GLY A 110 0.05 -11.18 3.16
CA GLY A 110 1.13 -11.16 2.19
C GLY A 110 0.82 -11.89 0.89
N GLU A 111 -0.44 -12.28 0.70
CA GLU A 111 -0.92 -12.95 -0.51
C GLU A 111 -1.49 -11.93 -1.49
N ASP A 112 -2.00 -12.36 -2.63
CA ASP A 112 -2.53 -11.44 -3.64
C ASP A 112 -4.07 -11.42 -3.71
N GLN A 113 -4.74 -11.66 -2.57
CA GLN A 113 -6.20 -11.70 -2.49
C GLN A 113 -6.81 -10.33 -2.12
N TYR A 114 -6.09 -9.24 -2.30
CA TYR A 114 -6.56 -7.90 -1.90
C TYR A 114 -7.83 -7.47 -2.63
N LEU A 115 -8.00 -7.86 -3.89
CA LEU A 115 -9.22 -7.52 -4.65
C LEU A 115 -10.47 -8.20 -4.06
N GLU A 116 -10.31 -9.41 -3.52
CA GLU A 116 -11.39 -10.17 -2.90
C GLU A 116 -11.64 -9.75 -1.46
N THR A 117 -10.58 -9.51 -0.70
CA THR A 117 -10.71 -9.20 0.73
C THR A 117 -10.97 -7.73 1.01
N GLY A 118 -10.61 -6.84 0.09
CA GLY A 118 -10.69 -5.39 0.31
C GLY A 118 -9.63 -4.85 1.26
N LYS A 119 -8.62 -5.65 1.58
CA LYS A 119 -7.54 -5.30 2.50
C LYS A 119 -6.24 -5.27 1.73
N ILE A 120 -5.57 -4.12 1.73
CA ILE A 120 -4.40 -3.91 0.86
C ILE A 120 -3.24 -3.30 1.62
N ILE A 121 -2.03 -3.78 1.31
CA ILE A 121 -0.76 -3.17 1.67
C ILE A 121 0.01 -2.95 0.37
N ALA A 122 0.63 -1.80 0.23
CA ALA A 122 1.42 -1.45 -0.95
C ALA A 122 2.65 -0.64 -0.56
N GLY A 123 3.73 -0.81 -1.32
CA GLY A 123 4.96 -0.06 -1.11
C GLY A 123 6.08 -0.60 -1.98
N ASN A 124 7.28 -0.05 -1.83
CA ASN A 124 8.45 -0.71 -2.41
C ASN A 124 8.68 -2.04 -1.68
N PRO A 125 9.48 -2.97 -2.25
CA PRO A 125 9.60 -4.30 -1.66
C PRO A 125 10.03 -4.34 -0.18
N LYS A 126 10.95 -3.47 0.23
CA LYS A 126 11.44 -3.43 1.61
C LYS A 126 10.39 -2.84 2.57
N ILE A 127 9.71 -1.79 2.15
CA ILE A 127 8.68 -1.15 2.97
C ILE A 127 7.42 -2.02 3.05
N PHE A 128 7.05 -2.67 1.95
CA PHE A 128 5.96 -3.65 1.95
C PHE A 128 6.22 -4.73 3.01
N ALA A 129 7.41 -5.30 3.04
CA ALA A 129 7.76 -6.35 4.00
C ALA A 129 7.67 -5.85 5.45
N GLN A 130 8.15 -4.64 5.73
CA GLN A 130 8.10 -4.06 7.06
C GLN A 130 6.68 -3.71 7.49
N MET A 131 5.86 -3.19 6.59
CA MET A 131 4.45 -2.92 6.85
C MET A 131 3.68 -4.21 7.11
N LEU A 132 3.91 -5.24 6.29
CA LEU A 132 3.27 -6.54 6.47
C LEU A 132 3.61 -7.12 7.85
N SER A 133 4.88 -7.08 8.23
CA SER A 133 5.34 -7.55 9.54
C SER A 133 4.65 -6.80 10.69
N ALA A 134 4.45 -5.49 10.55
CA ALA A 134 3.79 -4.66 11.55
C ALA A 134 2.27 -4.89 11.63
N LEU A 135 1.63 -5.10 10.49
CA LEU A 135 0.16 -5.17 10.40
C LEU A 135 -0.41 -6.58 10.55
N ARG A 136 0.34 -7.59 10.11
CA ARG A 136 -0.11 -8.98 10.10
C ARG A 136 -0.63 -9.50 11.45
N PRO A 137 0.01 -9.18 12.60
CA PRO A 137 -0.52 -9.61 13.90
C PRO A 137 -1.95 -9.14 14.18
N HIS A 138 -2.37 -8.01 13.59
CA HIS A 138 -3.72 -7.48 13.77
C HIS A 138 -4.74 -8.11 12.82
N SER A 139 -4.29 -8.74 11.72
CA SER A 139 -5.19 -9.28 10.70
C SER A 139 -6.07 -10.41 11.22
N LYS A 140 -5.60 -11.16 12.21
CA LYS A 140 -6.34 -12.28 12.79
C LYS A 140 -7.61 -11.85 13.51
N LYS A 141 -7.73 -10.58 13.86
CA LYS A 141 -8.91 -10.00 14.51
C LYS A 141 -9.95 -9.52 13.49
N LEU A 142 -9.60 -9.51 12.20
CA LEU A 142 -10.48 -9.06 11.11
C LEU A 142 -11.14 -10.28 10.48
N THR A 143 -12.29 -10.64 10.94
CA THR A 143 -13.08 -11.74 10.39
C THR A 143 -14.24 -11.23 9.55
#